data_1ca9e04a0d09aa9cf7f156270312de9f
#
_entry.id   1ca9e04a0d09aa9cf7f156270312de9f
#
_cell.length_a   1.000
_cell.length_b   1.000
_cell.length_c   1.000
_cell.angle_alpha   90.00
_cell.angle_beta   90.00
_cell.angle_gamma   90.00
#
_symmetry.space_group_name_H-M   'P 1'
#
loop_
_entity.id
_entity.type
_entity.pdbx_description
1 polymer ?
#
loop_
_entity_poly.entity_id
_entity_poly.type
_entity_poly.pdbx_seq_one_letter_code
_entity_poly.pdbx_strand_id
1 'polypeptide(L)'
;MIRILLLLFAVISLTSCHHRQVFRQQLAMADTLMRTDADSAYRLLCGMDLVAIRMPEPLRMEHLLLKCNAQNKADLLFSSDSIGLELVEYYDRKGNNNQRMLAHYILGCAYRDIKDFPSALQCFNEAVAAADTNATDCDIYQMGIIYGQIGDIYINYALPEKAINALDNCEYYSRLSDHQLGIYSSLVLKGKALISEGKIKEALDLNDKAVKGLDSLGYHWYATAARFQCVEWLMRDRQMEKAKRYLDDYEANSGYFLPNGDIEEGRENYYYSKGTYYLLSESLDSAEYFFRKLMRKGTLMNDKYLAAWGLSQLYKERGVSDSVVKYAYMGDVLGDTLYDEKVAQIMLQNQAMFDYSRYEVVAAKKENEAMRARWRLSILYVVCGLAMVAIGVIIYKYVRKNRQLQQSSDMMLRTTGRMEALEDTHKEYLDKLQEKMQNIARLEKEVAGEKEAGEALRHELEQMRAEAKGMNSLRTQKQLCEQAAVKRMFRLSEKRQRGPKEEEWAECIKVVEKQHPRMAKLKMEGRLEPLEYRVCVLVKLGMKVNDIIFLTETTHIKISTMRRRLHQRLFGEKGGAKDFDQRMAEV
;
A
#
# COMPACT_ATOMS: atom_id res chain seq x y z
N MET A 1 11.93 -50.89 38.98
CA MET A 1 11.55 -50.40 37.65
C MET A 1 10.90 -48.99 37.70
N ILE A 2 9.83 -48.76 38.46
CA ILE A 2 9.16 -47.44 38.54
C ILE A 2 10.09 -46.31 39.03
N ARG A 3 10.97 -46.51 40.03
CA ARG A 3 11.89 -45.50 40.50
C ARG A 3 12.94 -45.11 39.46
N ILE A 4 13.40 -46.03 38.61
CA ILE A 4 14.36 -45.76 37.51
C ILE A 4 13.68 -45.00 36.41
N LEU A 5 12.43 -45.32 36.09
CA LEU A 5 11.61 -44.56 35.12
C LEU A 5 11.34 -43.13 35.58
N LEU A 6 11.04 -42.93 36.88
CA LEU A 6 10.85 -41.60 37.48
C LEU A 6 12.15 -40.76 37.47
N LEU A 7 13.29 -41.38 37.76
CA LEU A 7 14.60 -40.73 37.67
C LEU A 7 14.97 -40.36 36.23
N LEU A 8 14.74 -41.24 35.26
CA LEU A 8 14.94 -40.97 33.84
C LEU A 8 14.02 -39.84 33.38
N PHE A 9 12.76 -39.83 33.80
CA PHE A 9 11.82 -38.77 33.49
C PHE A 9 12.23 -37.40 34.10
N ALA A 10 12.74 -37.44 35.35
CA ALA A 10 13.24 -36.24 36.01
C ALA A 10 14.52 -35.68 35.30
N VAL A 11 15.45 -36.53 34.88
CA VAL A 11 16.64 -36.13 34.13
C VAL A 11 16.29 -35.56 32.77
N ILE A 12 15.37 -36.21 32.04
CA ILE A 12 14.88 -35.70 30.73
C ILE A 12 14.14 -34.36 30.89
N SER A 13 13.36 -34.21 31.97
CA SER A 13 12.67 -32.95 32.27
C SER A 13 13.64 -31.83 32.59
N LEU A 14 14.66 -32.09 33.40
CA LEU A 14 15.69 -31.11 33.78
C LEU A 14 16.57 -30.68 32.58
N THR A 15 16.97 -31.63 31.74
CA THR A 15 17.73 -31.31 30.51
C THR A 15 16.90 -30.51 29.52
N SER A 16 15.62 -30.85 29.35
CA SER A 16 14.69 -30.10 28.50
C SER A 16 14.45 -28.67 29.01
N CYS A 17 14.32 -28.47 30.33
CA CYS A 17 14.21 -27.14 30.93
C CYS A 17 15.48 -26.31 30.73
N HIS A 18 16.64 -26.90 30.90
CA HIS A 18 17.94 -26.21 30.70
C HIS A 18 18.10 -25.76 29.24
N HIS A 19 17.82 -26.61 28.26
CA HIS A 19 17.89 -26.25 26.85
C HIS A 19 16.94 -25.10 26.49
N ARG A 20 15.72 -25.09 27.01
CA ARG A 20 14.75 -24.01 26.80
C ARG A 20 15.23 -22.69 27.43
N GLN A 21 15.87 -22.75 28.59
CA GLN A 21 16.39 -21.56 29.26
C GLN A 21 17.56 -20.95 28.47
N VAL A 22 18.51 -21.77 28.02
CA VAL A 22 19.61 -21.31 27.16
C VAL A 22 19.08 -20.72 25.87
N PHE A 23 18.10 -21.35 25.24
CA PHE A 23 17.49 -20.83 24.03
C PHE A 23 16.84 -19.46 24.23
N ARG A 24 16.08 -19.25 25.33
CA ARG A 24 15.53 -17.95 25.69
C ARG A 24 16.60 -16.89 25.94
N GLN A 25 17.70 -17.25 26.57
CA GLN A 25 18.82 -16.32 26.78
C GLN A 25 19.45 -15.89 25.44
N GLN A 26 19.56 -16.81 24.50
CA GLN A 26 20.05 -16.51 23.16
C GLN A 26 19.07 -15.61 22.38
N LEU A 27 17.75 -15.83 22.49
CA LEU A 27 16.75 -14.94 21.91
C LEU A 27 16.83 -13.52 22.49
N ALA A 28 16.91 -13.40 23.81
CA ALA A 28 17.06 -12.11 24.48
C ALA A 28 18.39 -11.40 24.10
N MET A 29 19.48 -12.18 23.95
CA MET A 29 20.75 -11.64 23.45
C MET A 29 20.61 -11.13 22.01
N ALA A 30 19.95 -11.88 21.12
CA ALA A 30 19.71 -11.47 19.74
C ALA A 30 18.85 -10.19 19.67
N ASP A 31 17.80 -10.10 20.49
CA ASP A 31 16.93 -8.91 20.55
C ASP A 31 17.71 -7.66 21.02
N THR A 32 18.60 -7.82 22.02
CA THR A 32 19.47 -6.74 22.47
C THR A 32 20.46 -6.34 21.38
N LEU A 33 21.13 -7.33 20.75
CA LEU A 33 22.11 -7.12 19.70
C LEU A 33 21.51 -6.44 18.46
N MET A 34 20.26 -6.72 18.15
CA MET A 34 19.52 -6.15 17.02
C MET A 34 19.43 -4.61 17.05
N ARG A 35 19.62 -4.00 18.23
CA ARG A 35 19.60 -2.53 18.37
C ARG A 35 20.90 -1.88 17.90
N THR A 36 22.02 -2.59 17.89
CA THR A 36 23.35 -2.07 17.58
C THR A 36 23.97 -2.73 16.36
N ASP A 37 23.70 -4.01 16.13
CA ASP A 37 24.26 -4.81 15.02
C ASP A 37 23.23 -5.85 14.57
N ALA A 38 22.37 -5.45 13.63
CA ALA A 38 21.31 -6.30 13.10
C ALA A 38 21.86 -7.50 12.32
N ASP A 39 22.99 -7.34 11.61
CA ASP A 39 23.64 -8.41 10.86
C ASP A 39 24.11 -9.54 11.79
N SER A 40 24.76 -9.19 12.90
CA SER A 40 25.20 -10.17 13.88
C SER A 40 24.04 -10.83 14.60
N ALA A 41 22.95 -10.08 14.89
CA ALA A 41 21.71 -10.64 15.43
C ALA A 41 21.09 -11.65 14.46
N TYR A 42 21.01 -11.31 13.18
CA TYR A 42 20.48 -12.20 12.14
C TYR A 42 21.31 -13.48 12.02
N ARG A 43 22.66 -13.38 11.96
CA ARG A 43 23.56 -14.54 11.92
C ARG A 43 23.41 -15.44 13.16
N LEU A 44 23.28 -14.84 14.35
CA LEU A 44 23.04 -15.59 15.59
C LEU A 44 21.73 -16.39 15.49
N LEU A 45 20.64 -15.74 15.06
CA LEU A 45 19.32 -16.38 14.92
C LEU A 45 19.32 -17.47 13.84
N CYS A 46 19.99 -17.27 12.70
CA CYS A 46 20.18 -18.32 11.69
C CYS A 46 20.93 -19.54 12.26
N GLY A 47 21.93 -19.33 13.09
CA GLY A 47 22.64 -20.42 13.78
C GLY A 47 21.78 -21.24 14.73
N MET A 48 20.63 -20.68 15.16
CA MET A 48 19.68 -21.34 16.07
C MET A 48 18.57 -22.14 15.34
N ASP A 49 18.45 -22.08 14.02
CA ASP A 49 17.34 -22.69 13.25
C ASP A 49 17.13 -24.18 13.57
N LEU A 50 18.18 -24.98 13.57
CA LEU A 50 18.11 -26.42 13.86
C LEU A 50 17.67 -26.74 15.30
N VAL A 51 17.97 -25.84 16.23
CA VAL A 51 17.54 -25.97 17.63
C VAL A 51 16.09 -25.50 17.77
N ALA A 52 15.72 -24.42 17.09
CA ALA A 52 14.38 -23.83 17.11
C ALA A 52 13.30 -24.83 16.69
N ILE A 53 13.55 -25.67 15.68
CA ILE A 53 12.62 -26.70 15.22
C ILE A 53 12.22 -27.66 16.35
N ARG A 54 13.10 -27.91 17.32
CA ARG A 54 12.88 -28.81 18.47
C ARG A 54 12.25 -28.11 19.68
N MET A 55 12.11 -26.79 19.63
CA MET A 55 11.52 -26.00 20.70
C MET A 55 9.98 -26.05 20.66
N PRO A 56 9.31 -25.83 21.80
CA PRO A 56 7.86 -25.64 21.82
C PRO A 56 7.45 -24.48 20.88
N GLU A 57 6.26 -24.59 20.31
CA GLU A 57 5.70 -23.63 19.34
C GLU A 57 5.90 -22.16 19.76
N PRO A 58 5.61 -21.72 21.01
CA PRO A 58 5.82 -20.32 21.38
C PRO A 58 7.27 -19.83 21.21
N LEU A 59 8.25 -20.64 21.57
CA LEU A 59 9.67 -20.28 21.44
C LEU A 59 10.14 -20.32 19.98
N ARG A 60 9.59 -21.26 19.21
CA ARG A 60 9.85 -21.32 17.77
C ARG A 60 9.32 -20.10 17.04
N MET A 61 8.10 -19.68 17.37
CA MET A 61 7.48 -18.49 16.78
C MET A 61 8.19 -17.19 17.21
N GLU A 62 8.62 -17.10 18.46
CA GLU A 62 9.42 -15.99 18.96
C GLU A 62 10.78 -15.90 18.22
N HIS A 63 11.47 -17.04 18.04
CA HIS A 63 12.67 -17.10 17.24
C HIS A 63 12.42 -16.63 15.79
N LEU A 64 11.35 -17.10 15.16
CA LEU A 64 11.00 -16.75 13.79
C LEU A 64 10.68 -15.24 13.64
N LEU A 65 9.95 -14.68 14.61
CA LEU A 65 9.60 -13.25 14.66
C LEU A 65 10.88 -12.39 14.78
N LEU A 66 11.76 -12.73 15.71
CA LEU A 66 13.03 -12.01 15.91
C LEU A 66 13.95 -12.15 14.70
N LYS A 67 14.03 -13.35 14.11
CA LYS A 67 14.85 -13.60 12.92
C LYS A 67 14.39 -12.75 11.73
N CYS A 68 13.10 -12.70 11.46
CA CYS A 68 12.56 -11.86 10.39
C CYS A 68 12.76 -10.36 10.67
N ASN A 69 12.61 -9.93 11.92
CA ASN A 69 12.89 -8.56 12.31
C ASN A 69 14.37 -8.20 12.12
N ALA A 70 15.29 -9.09 12.50
CA ALA A 70 16.73 -8.93 12.29
C ALA A 70 17.07 -8.92 10.79
N GLN A 71 16.46 -9.79 9.99
CA GLN A 71 16.61 -9.83 8.54
C GLN A 71 16.26 -8.48 7.92
N ASN A 72 15.08 -7.93 8.25
CA ASN A 72 14.64 -6.64 7.73
C ASN A 72 15.54 -5.48 8.18
N LYS A 73 16.01 -5.50 9.45
CA LYS A 73 16.93 -4.46 9.98
C LYS A 73 18.34 -4.55 9.40
N ALA A 74 18.74 -5.73 8.92
CA ALA A 74 20.00 -5.96 8.21
C ALA A 74 19.89 -5.69 6.70
N ASP A 75 18.80 -5.03 6.25
CA ASP A 75 18.52 -4.72 4.84
C ASP A 75 18.53 -5.97 3.90
N LEU A 76 18.24 -7.15 4.46
CA LEU A 76 18.14 -8.39 3.70
C LEU A 76 16.69 -8.60 3.24
N LEU A 77 16.47 -8.50 1.92
CA LEU A 77 15.15 -8.55 1.32
C LEU A 77 14.45 -9.89 1.56
N PHE A 78 13.15 -9.83 1.78
CA PHE A 78 12.28 -11.00 1.77
C PHE A 78 11.99 -11.43 0.33
N SER A 79 12.09 -12.74 0.06
CA SER A 79 11.77 -13.31 -1.25
C SER A 79 10.32 -13.85 -1.33
N SER A 80 9.59 -13.90 -0.21
CA SER A 80 8.25 -14.45 -0.09
C SER A 80 7.54 -13.90 1.15
N ASP A 81 6.22 -13.86 1.11
CA ASP A 81 5.32 -13.50 2.21
C ASP A 81 5.01 -14.66 3.18
N SER A 82 5.38 -15.91 2.80
CA SER A 82 4.94 -17.13 3.49
C SER A 82 5.24 -17.13 4.99
N ILE A 83 6.45 -16.68 5.39
CA ILE A 83 6.85 -16.63 6.80
C ILE A 83 6.07 -15.53 7.54
N GLY A 84 5.85 -14.39 6.89
CA GLY A 84 5.06 -13.30 7.44
C GLY A 84 3.61 -13.72 7.71
N LEU A 85 3.02 -14.48 6.79
CA LEU A 85 1.67 -15.06 6.96
C LEU A 85 1.61 -16.02 8.14
N GLU A 86 2.60 -16.91 8.31
CA GLU A 86 2.68 -17.82 9.46
C GLU A 86 2.76 -17.04 10.79
N LEU A 87 3.56 -15.97 10.83
CA LEU A 87 3.69 -15.11 12.00
C LEU A 87 2.37 -14.41 12.34
N VAL A 88 1.70 -13.82 11.37
CA VAL A 88 0.41 -13.14 11.57
C VAL A 88 -0.64 -14.14 12.05
N GLU A 89 -0.79 -15.30 11.41
CA GLU A 89 -1.75 -16.33 11.83
C GLU A 89 -1.55 -16.77 13.28
N TYR A 90 -0.30 -16.90 13.71
CA TYR A 90 0.01 -17.29 15.09
C TYR A 90 -0.23 -16.16 16.07
N TYR A 91 0.31 -14.96 15.81
CA TYR A 91 0.29 -13.87 16.78
C TYR A 91 -1.07 -13.17 16.90
N ASP A 92 -1.91 -13.20 15.87
CA ASP A 92 -3.29 -12.73 15.97
C ASP A 92 -4.10 -13.54 16.99
N ARG A 93 -3.78 -14.81 17.15
CA ARG A 93 -4.48 -15.70 18.11
C ARG A 93 -3.83 -15.73 19.49
N LYS A 94 -2.51 -15.61 19.59
CA LYS A 94 -1.74 -15.89 20.80
C LYS A 94 -0.79 -14.77 21.23
N GLY A 95 -0.62 -13.73 20.42
CA GLY A 95 0.29 -12.63 20.67
C GLY A 95 -0.29 -11.52 21.54
N ASN A 96 0.58 -10.78 22.23
CA ASN A 96 0.25 -9.47 22.79
C ASN A 96 0.21 -8.41 21.67
N ASN A 97 -0.18 -7.17 22.01
CA ASN A 97 -0.33 -6.09 21.04
C ASN A 97 0.97 -5.79 20.27
N ASN A 98 2.13 -5.73 20.94
CA ASN A 98 3.42 -5.48 20.31
C ASN A 98 3.84 -6.62 19.38
N GLN A 99 3.59 -7.86 19.76
CA GLN A 99 3.89 -9.02 18.93
C GLN A 99 3.02 -9.07 17.68
N ARG A 100 1.72 -8.75 17.80
CA ARG A 100 0.82 -8.62 16.64
C ARG A 100 1.26 -7.50 15.72
N MET A 101 1.53 -6.31 16.29
CA MET A 101 2.06 -5.17 15.54
C MET A 101 3.32 -5.53 14.76
N LEU A 102 4.28 -6.20 15.41
CA LEU A 102 5.53 -6.61 14.77
C LEU A 102 5.32 -7.68 13.69
N ALA A 103 4.41 -8.65 13.90
CA ALA A 103 4.10 -9.69 12.92
C ALA A 103 3.49 -9.08 11.64
N HIS A 104 2.49 -8.20 11.78
CA HIS A 104 1.91 -7.47 10.65
C HIS A 104 2.92 -6.55 9.96
N TYR A 105 3.81 -5.90 10.73
CA TYR A 105 4.90 -5.10 10.17
C TYR A 105 5.85 -5.95 9.31
N ILE A 106 6.26 -7.12 9.78
CA ILE A 106 7.14 -8.03 9.02
C ILE A 106 6.46 -8.51 7.73
N LEU A 107 5.18 -8.88 7.80
CA LEU A 107 4.41 -9.25 6.61
C LEU A 107 4.32 -8.06 5.63
N GLY A 108 4.11 -6.85 6.13
CA GLY A 108 4.14 -5.64 5.32
C GLY A 108 5.51 -5.41 4.65
N CYS A 109 6.62 -5.66 5.37
CA CYS A 109 7.96 -5.61 4.78
C CYS A 109 8.17 -6.68 3.70
N ALA A 110 7.66 -7.90 3.90
CA ALA A 110 7.73 -8.94 2.88
C ALA A 110 6.97 -8.55 1.60
N TYR A 111 5.75 -8.02 1.73
CA TYR A 111 4.99 -7.51 0.58
C TYR A 111 5.69 -6.31 -0.09
N ARG A 112 6.28 -5.40 0.67
CA ARG A 112 7.09 -4.28 0.14
C ARG A 112 8.24 -4.80 -0.73
N ASP A 113 8.97 -5.79 -0.25
CA ASP A 113 10.17 -6.32 -0.91
C ASP A 113 9.84 -7.08 -2.20
N ILE A 114 8.70 -7.79 -2.25
CA ILE A 114 8.17 -8.40 -3.47
C ILE A 114 7.36 -7.42 -4.34
N LYS A 115 7.35 -6.12 -3.96
CA LYS A 115 6.70 -5.00 -4.68
C LYS A 115 5.17 -5.06 -4.74
N ASP A 116 4.53 -5.79 -3.84
CA ASP A 116 3.08 -5.72 -3.61
C ASP A 116 2.77 -4.65 -2.56
N PHE A 117 2.88 -3.38 -2.98
CA PHE A 117 2.71 -2.24 -2.10
C PHE A 117 1.29 -2.08 -1.52
N PRO A 118 0.20 -2.42 -2.23
CA PRO A 118 -1.14 -2.39 -1.62
C PRO A 118 -1.27 -3.35 -0.43
N SER A 119 -0.81 -4.58 -0.57
CA SER A 119 -0.78 -5.56 0.53
C SER A 119 0.16 -5.11 1.66
N ALA A 120 1.30 -4.50 1.32
CA ALA A 120 2.20 -3.91 2.29
C ALA A 120 1.51 -2.80 3.12
N LEU A 121 0.82 -1.86 2.46
CA LEU A 121 0.06 -0.80 3.15
C LEU A 121 -1.04 -1.36 4.05
N GLN A 122 -1.76 -2.38 3.60
CA GLN A 122 -2.76 -3.05 4.41
C GLN A 122 -2.14 -3.60 5.69
N CYS A 123 -1.04 -4.38 5.56
CA CYS A 123 -0.36 -4.97 6.71
C CYS A 123 0.21 -3.90 7.65
N PHE A 124 0.78 -2.80 7.13
CA PHE A 124 1.26 -1.71 7.97
C PHE A 124 0.13 -1.00 8.72
N ASN A 125 -1.04 -0.82 8.11
CA ASN A 125 -2.22 -0.28 8.81
C ASN A 125 -2.77 -1.26 9.84
N GLU A 126 -2.79 -2.56 9.55
CA GLU A 126 -3.14 -3.60 10.52
C GLU A 126 -2.15 -3.64 11.69
N ALA A 127 -0.84 -3.42 11.44
CA ALA A 127 0.17 -3.26 12.48
C ALA A 127 -0.13 -2.05 13.37
N VAL A 128 -0.45 -0.90 12.79
CA VAL A 128 -0.87 0.30 13.54
C VAL A 128 -2.12 0.02 14.37
N ALA A 129 -3.13 -0.65 13.80
CA ALA A 129 -4.37 -0.99 14.49
C ALA A 129 -4.18 -2.01 15.63
N ALA A 130 -3.17 -2.87 15.55
CA ALA A 130 -2.81 -3.81 16.61
C ALA A 130 -2.16 -3.13 17.83
N ALA A 131 -1.58 -1.94 17.67
CA ALA A 131 -0.93 -1.20 18.74
C ALA A 131 -1.96 -0.64 19.73
N ASP A 132 -1.65 -0.74 21.02
CA ASP A 132 -2.40 -0.06 22.09
C ASP A 132 -1.56 1.11 22.61
N THR A 133 -1.78 2.28 22.02
CA THR A 133 -1.02 3.50 22.37
C THR A 133 -1.30 4.02 23.80
N ASN A 134 -2.31 3.48 24.50
CA ASN A 134 -2.59 3.79 25.90
C ASN A 134 -1.85 2.86 26.87
N ALA A 135 -1.33 1.72 26.38
CA ALA A 135 -0.56 0.81 27.21
C ALA A 135 0.86 1.35 27.46
N THR A 136 1.33 1.20 28.69
CA THR A 136 2.66 1.70 29.11
C THR A 136 3.82 0.94 28.45
N ASP A 137 3.56 -0.25 27.94
CA ASP A 137 4.51 -1.14 27.26
C ASP A 137 4.39 -1.09 25.71
N CYS A 138 3.58 -0.16 25.18
CA CYS A 138 3.46 0.00 23.73
C CYS A 138 4.81 0.33 23.10
N ASP A 139 5.19 -0.38 22.03
CA ASP A 139 6.42 -0.11 21.29
C ASP A 139 6.24 1.11 20.36
N ILE A 140 6.36 2.29 20.98
CA ILE A 140 6.26 3.59 20.30
C ILE A 140 7.34 3.77 19.23
N TYR A 141 8.52 3.19 19.44
CA TYR A 141 9.61 3.21 18.44
C TYR A 141 9.18 2.49 17.16
N GLN A 142 8.59 1.30 17.30
CA GLN A 142 8.09 0.53 16.15
C GLN A 142 6.97 1.26 15.40
N MET A 143 6.10 1.99 16.11
CA MET A 143 5.08 2.84 15.48
C MET A 143 5.70 3.88 14.54
N GLY A 144 6.76 4.57 14.97
CA GLY A 144 7.47 5.52 14.12
C GLY A 144 8.02 4.88 12.85
N ILE A 145 8.60 3.69 12.96
CA ILE A 145 9.12 2.93 11.81
C ILE A 145 7.99 2.57 10.83
N ILE A 146 6.86 2.06 11.32
CA ILE A 146 5.72 1.68 10.48
C ILE A 146 5.19 2.89 9.69
N TYR A 147 4.98 4.02 10.33
CA TYR A 147 4.54 5.24 9.66
C TYR A 147 5.56 5.76 8.64
N GLY A 148 6.86 5.56 8.88
CA GLY A 148 7.91 5.83 7.91
C GLY A 148 7.76 5.00 6.63
N GLN A 149 7.48 3.69 6.76
CA GLN A 149 7.23 2.80 5.62
C GLN A 149 5.96 3.19 4.85
N ILE A 150 4.87 3.52 5.56
CA ILE A 150 3.63 4.01 4.95
C ILE A 150 3.89 5.29 4.14
N GLY A 151 4.65 6.23 4.71
CA GLY A 151 5.01 7.49 4.05
C GLY A 151 5.83 7.27 2.78
N ASP A 152 6.84 6.41 2.83
CA ASP A 152 7.68 6.08 1.67
C ASP A 152 6.87 5.42 0.54
N ILE A 153 5.97 4.51 0.86
CA ILE A 153 5.07 3.92 -0.13
C ILE A 153 4.19 5.01 -0.77
N TYR A 154 3.59 5.92 0.00
CA TYR A 154 2.78 7.00 -0.57
C TYR A 154 3.59 7.97 -1.46
N ILE A 155 4.88 8.20 -1.16
CA ILE A 155 5.79 8.95 -2.05
C ILE A 155 5.92 8.23 -3.39
N ASN A 156 6.16 6.92 -3.37
CA ASN A 156 6.32 6.12 -4.58
C ASN A 156 5.04 6.07 -5.45
N TYR A 157 3.87 6.24 -4.83
CA TYR A 157 2.58 6.37 -5.51
C TYR A 157 2.22 7.81 -5.92
N ALA A 158 3.13 8.76 -5.74
CA ALA A 158 2.90 10.18 -6.01
C ALA A 158 1.65 10.73 -5.28
N LEU A 159 1.46 10.35 -4.03
CA LEU A 159 0.39 10.79 -3.13
C LEU A 159 0.99 11.65 -1.99
N PRO A 160 1.49 12.86 -2.30
CA PRO A 160 2.29 13.65 -1.36
C PRO A 160 1.52 14.05 -0.09
N GLU A 161 0.24 14.39 -0.18
CA GLU A 161 -0.56 14.75 1.00
C GLU A 161 -0.67 13.58 1.98
N LYS A 162 -0.94 12.36 1.50
CA LYS A 162 -0.98 11.15 2.33
C LYS A 162 0.40 10.81 2.89
N ALA A 163 1.44 10.99 2.09
CA ALA A 163 2.82 10.78 2.51
C ALA A 163 3.20 11.72 3.66
N ILE A 164 2.92 13.02 3.52
CA ILE A 164 3.21 14.02 4.56
C ILE A 164 2.47 13.68 5.87
N ASN A 165 1.18 13.33 5.79
CA ASN A 165 0.41 12.94 6.97
C ASN A 165 1.01 11.72 7.69
N ALA A 166 1.38 10.67 6.95
CA ALA A 166 2.05 9.49 7.51
C ALA A 166 3.41 9.86 8.13
N LEU A 167 4.19 10.71 7.46
CA LEU A 167 5.50 11.15 7.93
C LEU A 167 5.43 12.11 9.13
N ASP A 168 4.33 12.86 9.30
CA ASP A 168 4.05 13.63 10.51
C ASP A 168 3.86 12.69 11.71
N ASN A 169 3.14 11.58 11.52
CA ASN A 169 3.02 10.54 12.53
C ASN A 169 4.37 9.84 12.80
N CYS A 170 5.16 9.55 11.75
CA CYS A 170 6.52 9.02 11.89
C CYS A 170 7.37 9.93 12.78
N GLU A 171 7.39 11.23 12.49
CA GLU A 171 8.12 12.22 13.28
C GLU A 171 7.60 12.29 14.73
N TYR A 172 6.27 12.31 14.92
CA TYR A 172 5.63 12.35 16.24
C TYR A 172 6.05 11.17 17.11
N TYR A 173 5.91 9.93 16.62
CA TYR A 173 6.28 8.73 17.37
C TYR A 173 7.80 8.60 17.56
N SER A 174 8.59 9.05 16.58
CA SER A 174 10.05 9.10 16.69
C SER A 174 10.50 10.07 17.79
N ARG A 175 9.82 11.23 17.96
CA ARG A 175 10.07 12.16 19.05
C ARG A 175 9.68 11.57 20.40
N LEU A 176 8.55 10.88 20.50
CA LEU A 176 8.10 10.23 21.73
C LEU A 176 9.05 9.12 22.21
N SER A 177 9.69 8.41 21.26
CA SER A 177 10.63 7.33 21.55
C SER A 177 12.10 7.77 21.59
N ASP A 178 12.36 9.08 21.50
CA ASP A 178 13.72 9.67 21.36
C ASP A 178 14.54 9.07 20.21
N HIS A 179 13.86 8.63 19.14
CA HIS A 179 14.49 8.05 17.96
C HIS A 179 14.94 9.15 16.98
N GLN A 180 16.11 9.73 17.24
CA GLN A 180 16.63 10.87 16.49
C GLN A 180 16.78 10.59 14.99
N LEU A 181 17.26 9.39 14.62
CA LEU A 181 17.37 8.98 13.21
C LEU A 181 16.01 9.00 12.51
N GLY A 182 14.95 8.51 13.16
CA GLY A 182 13.58 8.50 12.62
C GLY A 182 13.05 9.92 12.38
N ILE A 183 13.37 10.86 13.28
CA ILE A 183 13.01 12.28 13.12
C ILE A 183 13.62 12.83 11.83
N TYR A 184 14.93 12.70 11.64
CA TYR A 184 15.61 13.29 10.48
C TYR A 184 15.31 12.53 9.18
N SER A 185 15.11 11.22 9.24
CA SER A 185 14.66 10.42 8.08
C SER A 185 13.29 10.87 7.59
N SER A 186 12.35 11.13 8.52
CA SER A 186 11.02 11.63 8.15
C SER A 186 11.09 12.99 7.46
N LEU A 187 12.01 13.89 7.88
CA LEU A 187 12.22 15.17 7.21
C LEU A 187 12.77 15.02 5.78
N VAL A 188 13.70 14.08 5.55
CA VAL A 188 14.20 13.77 4.20
C VAL A 188 13.04 13.30 3.30
N LEU A 189 12.21 12.38 3.80
CA LEU A 189 11.08 11.86 3.06
C LEU A 189 10.00 12.93 2.82
N LYS A 190 9.69 13.79 3.82
CA LYS A 190 8.81 14.94 3.64
C LYS A 190 9.32 15.89 2.55
N GLY A 191 10.65 16.10 2.51
CA GLY A 191 11.28 16.88 1.44
C GLY A 191 10.98 16.31 0.05
N LYS A 192 11.06 14.98 -0.13
CA LYS A 192 10.68 14.32 -1.39
C LYS A 192 9.21 14.55 -1.74
N ALA A 193 8.31 14.42 -0.77
CA ALA A 193 6.88 14.65 -0.98
C ALA A 193 6.60 16.12 -1.39
N LEU A 194 7.23 17.10 -0.73
CA LEU A 194 7.10 18.51 -1.06
C LEU A 194 7.64 18.85 -2.46
N ILE A 195 8.71 18.19 -2.89
CA ILE A 195 9.24 18.30 -4.25
C ILE A 195 8.18 17.91 -5.27
N SER A 196 7.46 16.81 -5.04
CA SER A 196 6.40 16.36 -5.95
C SER A 196 5.19 17.30 -6.00
N GLU A 197 4.99 18.12 -4.95
CA GLU A 197 4.01 19.22 -4.92
C GLU A 197 4.52 20.53 -5.54
N GLY A 198 5.79 20.59 -5.95
CA GLY A 198 6.42 21.82 -6.46
C GLY A 198 6.85 22.80 -5.36
N LYS A 199 6.77 22.45 -4.09
CA LYS A 199 7.17 23.27 -2.92
C LYS A 199 8.69 23.17 -2.67
N ILE A 200 9.47 23.53 -3.67
CA ILE A 200 10.93 23.28 -3.71
C ILE A 200 11.67 23.95 -2.55
N LYS A 201 11.35 25.22 -2.26
CA LYS A 201 12.03 25.97 -1.19
C LYS A 201 11.82 25.30 0.18
N GLU A 202 10.58 24.94 0.51
CA GLU A 202 10.27 24.24 1.76
C GLU A 202 10.98 22.89 1.85
N ALA A 203 11.05 22.17 0.74
CA ALA A 203 11.75 20.88 0.66
C ALA A 203 13.26 21.04 0.92
N LEU A 204 13.91 22.05 0.33
CA LEU A 204 15.32 22.32 0.55
C LEU A 204 15.60 22.73 2.01
N ASP A 205 14.74 23.56 2.62
CA ASP A 205 14.87 23.96 4.02
C ASP A 205 14.72 22.77 4.98
N LEU A 206 13.77 21.87 4.70
CA LEU A 206 13.61 20.63 5.48
C LEU A 206 14.81 19.70 5.33
N ASN A 207 15.30 19.54 4.10
CA ASN A 207 16.47 18.70 3.83
C ASN A 207 17.72 19.24 4.53
N ASP A 208 17.93 20.56 4.55
CA ASP A 208 19.06 21.16 5.27
C ASP A 208 19.02 20.90 6.79
N LYS A 209 17.82 20.88 7.39
CA LYS A 209 17.64 20.49 8.80
C LYS A 209 17.96 19.00 9.00
N ALA A 210 17.42 18.15 8.12
CA ALA A 210 17.63 16.71 8.19
C ALA A 210 19.10 16.35 8.07
N VAL A 211 19.79 16.89 7.08
CA VAL A 211 21.21 16.66 6.83
C VAL A 211 22.09 17.05 8.02
N LYS A 212 21.86 18.24 8.61
CA LYS A 212 22.60 18.69 9.80
C LYS A 212 22.40 17.73 10.97
N GLY A 213 21.17 17.24 11.16
CA GLY A 213 20.85 16.28 12.20
C GLY A 213 21.50 14.93 11.95
N LEU A 214 21.40 14.39 10.73
CA LEU A 214 22.03 13.12 10.35
C LEU A 214 23.56 13.16 10.53
N ASP A 215 24.21 14.26 10.12
CA ASP A 215 25.64 14.44 10.32
C ASP A 215 26.02 14.47 11.81
N SER A 216 25.23 15.17 12.64
CA SER A 216 25.48 15.26 14.08
C SER A 216 25.34 13.90 14.79
N LEU A 217 24.54 12.99 14.22
CA LEU A 217 24.35 11.62 14.70
C LEU A 217 25.40 10.64 14.14
N GLY A 218 26.29 11.08 13.23
CA GLY A 218 27.27 10.23 12.58
C GLY A 218 26.75 9.45 11.37
N TYR A 219 25.51 9.66 10.91
CA TYR A 219 24.94 9.02 9.73
C TYR A 219 25.35 9.76 8.43
N HIS A 220 26.68 9.95 8.26
CA HIS A 220 27.23 10.74 7.15
C HIS A 220 26.82 10.21 5.77
N TRP A 221 26.80 8.88 5.59
CA TRP A 221 26.39 8.26 4.33
C TRP A 221 24.93 8.64 3.96
N TYR A 222 24.03 8.68 4.96
CA TYR A 222 22.64 9.05 4.71
C TYR A 222 22.49 10.55 4.46
N ALA A 223 23.21 11.39 5.22
CA ALA A 223 23.28 12.82 4.99
C ALA A 223 23.78 13.14 3.57
N THR A 224 24.82 12.44 3.11
CA THR A 224 25.37 12.55 1.76
C THR A 224 24.35 12.15 0.68
N ALA A 225 23.63 11.05 0.89
CA ALA A 225 22.56 10.66 -0.03
C ALA A 225 21.41 11.68 -0.07
N ALA A 226 21.02 12.22 1.09
CA ALA A 226 20.00 13.27 1.18
C ALA A 226 20.43 14.58 0.52
N ARG A 227 21.71 14.98 0.63
CA ARG A 227 22.28 16.13 -0.10
C ARG A 227 22.19 15.92 -1.61
N PHE A 228 22.59 14.73 -2.08
CA PHE A 228 22.60 14.44 -3.50
C PHE A 228 21.20 14.54 -4.13
N GLN A 229 20.16 14.12 -3.43
CA GLN A 229 18.77 14.24 -3.90
C GLN A 229 18.34 15.70 -4.17
N CYS A 230 18.99 16.68 -3.56
CA CYS A 230 18.69 18.09 -3.73
C CYS A 230 19.52 18.77 -4.83
N VAL A 231 20.53 18.12 -5.38
CA VAL A 231 21.49 18.73 -6.32
C VAL A 231 20.79 19.34 -7.53
N GLU A 232 19.87 18.63 -8.15
CA GLU A 232 19.15 19.11 -9.33
C GLU A 232 18.34 20.39 -9.02
N TRP A 233 17.66 20.39 -7.87
CA TRP A 233 16.84 21.52 -7.44
C TRP A 233 17.68 22.74 -7.07
N LEU A 234 18.84 22.52 -6.44
CA LEU A 234 19.80 23.58 -6.17
C LEU A 234 20.33 24.21 -7.46
N MET A 235 20.63 23.40 -8.48
CA MET A 235 21.05 23.91 -9.78
C MET A 235 19.94 24.72 -10.47
N ARG A 236 18.69 24.27 -10.40
CA ARG A 236 17.53 25.01 -10.92
C ARG A 236 17.31 26.32 -10.18
N ASP A 237 17.56 26.36 -8.88
CA ASP A 237 17.48 27.55 -8.03
C ASP A 237 18.76 28.44 -8.10
N ARG A 238 19.66 28.15 -9.04
CA ARG A 238 20.92 28.88 -9.26
C ARG A 238 21.91 28.84 -8.08
N GLN A 239 21.74 27.92 -7.13
CA GLN A 239 22.65 27.71 -5.99
C GLN A 239 23.84 26.80 -6.39
N MET A 240 24.58 27.19 -7.43
CA MET A 240 25.61 26.36 -8.08
C MET A 240 26.75 25.96 -7.13
N GLU A 241 27.19 26.86 -6.25
CA GLU A 241 28.24 26.55 -5.26
C GLU A 241 27.79 25.48 -4.24
N LYS A 242 26.53 25.53 -3.84
CA LYS A 242 25.97 24.51 -2.93
C LYS A 242 25.79 23.18 -3.65
N ALA A 243 25.30 23.21 -4.89
CA ALA A 243 25.18 22.02 -5.72
C ALA A 243 26.53 21.33 -5.94
N LYS A 244 27.58 22.11 -6.21
CA LYS A 244 28.96 21.61 -6.35
C LYS A 244 29.42 20.91 -5.10
N ARG A 245 29.31 21.55 -3.94
CA ARG A 245 29.69 20.94 -2.66
C ARG A 245 28.98 19.62 -2.41
N TYR A 246 27.70 19.51 -2.76
CA TYR A 246 26.93 18.28 -2.58
C TYR A 246 27.35 17.18 -3.57
N LEU A 247 27.72 17.52 -4.79
CA LEU A 247 28.30 16.60 -5.75
C LEU A 247 29.67 16.08 -5.27
N ASP A 248 30.54 16.99 -4.81
CA ASP A 248 31.86 16.65 -4.32
C ASP A 248 31.78 15.78 -3.03
N ASP A 249 30.83 16.08 -2.13
CA ASP A 249 30.53 15.28 -0.95
C ASP A 249 30.07 13.87 -1.32
N TYR A 250 29.19 13.76 -2.34
CA TYR A 250 28.70 12.47 -2.82
C TYR A 250 29.80 11.61 -3.42
N GLU A 251 30.71 12.22 -4.19
CA GLU A 251 31.89 11.52 -4.70
C GLU A 251 32.81 10.99 -3.58
N ALA A 252 33.06 11.83 -2.59
CA ALA A 252 34.01 11.50 -1.53
C ALA A 252 33.46 10.54 -0.47
N ASN A 253 32.18 10.67 -0.13
CA ASN A 253 31.64 10.10 1.11
C ASN A 253 30.45 9.15 0.93
N SER A 254 29.94 8.96 -0.30
CA SER A 254 28.80 8.03 -0.53
C SER A 254 29.20 6.55 -0.42
N GLY A 255 30.46 6.23 -0.65
CA GLY A 255 30.93 4.84 -0.71
C GLY A 255 30.59 4.10 -2.01
N TYR A 256 29.90 4.76 -2.96
CA TYR A 256 29.44 4.12 -4.20
C TYR A 256 30.41 4.24 -5.37
N PHE A 257 31.55 4.89 -5.18
CA PHE A 257 32.54 5.01 -6.25
C PHE A 257 33.58 3.91 -6.16
N LEU A 258 33.77 3.24 -7.30
CA LEU A 258 34.74 2.18 -7.48
C LEU A 258 36.18 2.75 -7.61
N PRO A 259 37.23 1.95 -7.37
CA PRO A 259 38.62 2.41 -7.48
C PRO A 259 38.99 2.95 -8.87
N ASN A 260 38.26 2.56 -9.92
CA ASN A 260 38.46 3.06 -11.28
C ASN A 260 37.77 4.41 -11.55
N GLY A 261 37.09 5.00 -10.56
CA GLY A 261 36.34 6.25 -10.68
C GLY A 261 34.95 6.11 -11.33
N ASP A 262 34.49 4.88 -11.57
CA ASP A 262 33.10 4.62 -11.96
C ASP A 262 32.22 4.54 -10.71
N ILE A 263 30.93 4.84 -10.87
CA ILE A 263 29.94 4.62 -9.82
C ILE A 263 29.38 3.20 -9.94
N GLU A 264 28.89 2.64 -8.85
CA GLU A 264 28.21 1.34 -8.82
C GLU A 264 27.02 1.29 -9.78
N GLU A 265 26.78 0.09 -10.31
CA GLU A 265 25.65 -0.18 -11.21
C GLU A 265 24.30 0.17 -10.56
N GLY A 266 23.42 0.81 -11.32
CA GLY A 266 22.11 1.29 -10.88
C GLY A 266 22.14 2.70 -10.26
N ARG A 267 23.32 3.35 -10.18
CA ARG A 267 23.48 4.71 -9.66
C ARG A 267 24.04 5.70 -10.70
N GLU A 268 24.03 5.32 -11.95
CA GLU A 268 24.64 6.05 -13.07
C GLU A 268 23.97 7.41 -13.34
N ASN A 269 22.74 7.64 -12.83
CA ASN A 269 22.06 8.94 -12.84
C ASN A 269 22.93 10.07 -12.22
N TYR A 270 23.90 9.71 -11.37
CA TYR A 270 24.93 10.64 -10.89
C TYR A 270 25.64 11.35 -12.06
N TYR A 271 25.98 10.64 -13.13
CA TYR A 271 26.65 11.25 -14.29
C TYR A 271 25.78 12.30 -14.98
N TYR A 272 24.45 12.13 -14.94
CA TYR A 272 23.54 13.17 -15.41
C TYR A 272 23.63 14.44 -14.57
N SER A 273 23.56 14.31 -13.24
CA SER A 273 23.65 15.45 -12.32
C SER A 273 25.00 16.18 -12.46
N LYS A 274 26.11 15.42 -12.58
CA LYS A 274 27.44 15.99 -12.78
C LYS A 274 27.57 16.66 -14.16
N GLY A 275 27.07 16.02 -15.21
CA GLY A 275 27.02 16.61 -16.56
C GLY A 275 26.19 17.88 -16.62
N THR A 276 25.04 17.89 -15.95
CA THR A 276 24.17 19.07 -15.85
C THR A 276 24.86 20.23 -15.11
N TYR A 277 25.57 19.91 -14.02
CA TYR A 277 26.36 20.89 -13.31
C TYR A 277 27.39 21.55 -14.22
N TYR A 278 28.16 20.77 -14.98
CA TYR A 278 29.16 21.30 -15.91
C TYR A 278 28.54 22.08 -17.09
N LEU A 279 27.39 21.62 -17.57
CA LEU A 279 26.65 22.33 -18.61
C LEU A 279 26.25 23.75 -18.14
N LEU A 280 25.67 23.85 -16.93
CA LEU A 280 25.24 25.11 -16.34
C LEU A 280 26.42 26.00 -15.90
N SER A 281 27.61 25.41 -15.72
CA SER A 281 28.87 26.11 -15.43
C SER A 281 29.66 26.39 -16.69
N GLU A 282 29.08 26.26 -17.89
CA GLU A 282 29.70 26.53 -19.20
C GLU A 282 30.93 25.66 -19.51
N SER A 283 31.18 24.61 -18.75
CA SER A 283 32.26 23.63 -18.96
C SER A 283 31.82 22.52 -19.90
N LEU A 284 31.60 22.89 -21.18
CA LEU A 284 30.91 22.02 -22.15
C LEU A 284 31.61 20.69 -22.43
N ASP A 285 32.96 20.64 -22.39
CA ASP A 285 33.71 19.41 -22.64
C ASP A 285 33.54 18.42 -21.48
N SER A 286 33.55 18.90 -20.24
CA SER A 286 33.27 18.11 -19.06
C SER A 286 31.81 17.60 -19.06
N ALA A 287 30.88 18.48 -19.44
CA ALA A 287 29.46 18.09 -19.55
C ALA A 287 29.29 16.98 -20.58
N GLU A 288 29.92 17.11 -21.77
CA GLU A 288 29.90 16.06 -22.80
C GLU A 288 30.47 14.74 -22.31
N TYR A 289 31.60 14.79 -21.60
CA TYR A 289 32.22 13.58 -21.04
C TYR A 289 31.25 12.81 -20.15
N PHE A 290 30.57 13.50 -19.22
CA PHE A 290 29.65 12.85 -18.28
C PHE A 290 28.37 12.36 -18.96
N PHE A 291 27.76 13.13 -19.86
CA PHE A 291 26.59 12.67 -20.60
C PHE A 291 26.91 11.47 -21.50
N ARG A 292 28.05 11.45 -22.17
CA ARG A 292 28.49 10.29 -22.93
C ARG A 292 28.85 9.11 -22.04
N LYS A 293 29.38 9.36 -20.85
CA LYS A 293 29.65 8.32 -19.86
C LYS A 293 28.32 7.67 -19.42
N LEU A 294 27.30 8.48 -19.13
CA LEU A 294 25.95 8.00 -18.83
C LEU A 294 25.36 7.21 -20.00
N MET A 295 25.49 7.71 -21.22
CA MET A 295 25.00 7.02 -22.43
C MET A 295 25.61 5.64 -22.59
N ARG A 296 26.88 5.45 -22.22
CA ARG A 296 27.60 4.17 -22.35
C ARG A 296 27.36 3.24 -21.17
N LYS A 297 27.41 3.78 -19.96
CA LYS A 297 27.42 2.99 -18.71
C LYS A 297 26.01 2.81 -18.12
N GLY A 298 25.10 3.73 -18.35
CA GLY A 298 23.74 3.66 -17.81
C GLY A 298 23.05 2.36 -18.19
N THR A 299 22.54 1.66 -17.20
CA THR A 299 21.91 0.35 -17.35
C THR A 299 20.39 0.46 -17.57
N LEU A 300 19.80 1.55 -17.06
CA LEU A 300 18.37 1.80 -17.17
C LEU A 300 18.02 2.58 -18.45
N MET A 301 16.84 2.37 -18.98
CA MET A 301 16.34 3.17 -20.12
C MET A 301 16.27 4.65 -19.78
N ASN A 302 15.91 4.98 -18.53
CA ASN A 302 15.91 6.35 -18.03
C ASN A 302 17.30 7.01 -18.12
N ASP A 303 18.38 6.27 -17.91
CA ASP A 303 19.75 6.81 -18.03
C ASP A 303 20.06 7.18 -19.48
N LYS A 304 19.63 6.36 -20.43
CA LYS A 304 19.79 6.66 -21.86
C LYS A 304 18.98 7.89 -22.28
N TYR A 305 17.76 8.01 -21.76
CA TYR A 305 16.91 9.18 -21.96
C TYR A 305 17.58 10.45 -21.42
N LEU A 306 18.02 10.43 -20.17
CA LEU A 306 18.68 11.56 -19.53
C LEU A 306 19.98 11.95 -20.25
N ALA A 307 20.77 10.97 -20.69
CA ALA A 307 21.99 11.21 -21.46
C ALA A 307 21.70 11.85 -22.82
N ALA A 308 20.69 11.36 -23.54
CA ALA A 308 20.28 11.94 -24.82
C ALA A 308 19.77 13.38 -24.64
N TRP A 309 18.94 13.61 -23.63
CA TRP A 309 18.43 14.93 -23.30
C TRP A 309 19.58 15.90 -22.95
N GLY A 310 20.50 15.47 -22.07
CA GLY A 310 21.67 16.26 -21.69
C GLY A 310 22.58 16.61 -22.87
N LEU A 311 22.84 15.64 -23.77
CA LEU A 311 23.61 15.86 -25.00
C LEU A 311 22.90 16.81 -25.96
N SER A 312 21.57 16.72 -26.07
CA SER A 312 20.79 17.65 -26.89
C SER A 312 20.94 19.09 -26.39
N GLN A 313 20.82 19.33 -25.07
CA GLN A 313 21.01 20.66 -24.49
C GLN A 313 22.45 21.15 -24.68
N LEU A 314 23.44 20.30 -24.43
CA LEU A 314 24.84 20.63 -24.64
C LEU A 314 25.15 21.06 -26.08
N TYR A 315 24.67 20.30 -27.07
CA TYR A 315 24.92 20.67 -28.47
C TYR A 315 24.12 21.89 -28.93
N LYS A 316 23.00 22.19 -28.26
CA LYS A 316 22.29 23.47 -28.44
C LYS A 316 23.17 24.64 -27.99
N GLU A 317 23.82 24.57 -26.83
CA GLU A 317 24.76 25.57 -26.35
C GLU A 317 25.99 25.71 -27.27
N ARG A 318 26.44 24.59 -27.88
CA ARG A 318 27.53 24.59 -28.87
C ARG A 318 27.11 25.07 -30.26
N GLY A 319 25.83 25.24 -30.55
CA GLY A 319 25.33 25.63 -31.87
C GLY A 319 25.45 24.56 -32.95
N VAL A 320 25.53 23.25 -32.59
CA VAL A 320 25.70 22.12 -33.52
C VAL A 320 24.34 21.46 -33.82
N SER A 321 23.61 22.02 -34.78
CA SER A 321 22.22 21.69 -35.08
C SER A 321 21.98 20.19 -35.36
N ASP A 322 22.84 19.54 -36.14
CA ASP A 322 22.69 18.12 -36.49
C ASP A 322 22.74 17.22 -35.25
N SER A 323 23.64 17.55 -34.31
CA SER A 323 23.73 16.81 -33.04
C SER A 323 22.53 17.11 -32.14
N VAL A 324 22.01 18.35 -32.14
CA VAL A 324 20.77 18.67 -31.42
C VAL A 324 19.62 17.82 -31.91
N VAL A 325 19.39 17.77 -33.23
CA VAL A 325 18.33 16.98 -33.84
C VAL A 325 18.49 15.48 -33.52
N LYS A 326 19.71 14.95 -33.67
CA LYS A 326 20.02 13.54 -33.37
C LYS A 326 19.65 13.17 -31.95
N TYR A 327 20.14 13.93 -30.98
CA TYR A 327 19.95 13.57 -29.56
C TYR A 327 18.56 13.95 -29.04
N ALA A 328 17.93 15.01 -29.57
CA ALA A 328 16.55 15.34 -29.29
C ALA A 328 15.61 14.23 -29.77
N TYR A 329 15.80 13.74 -31.01
CA TYR A 329 15.03 12.61 -31.55
C TYR A 329 15.23 11.33 -30.74
N MET A 330 16.49 11.04 -30.36
CA MET A 330 16.77 9.89 -29.48
C MET A 330 16.07 10.03 -28.13
N GLY A 331 16.11 11.22 -27.53
CA GLY A 331 15.42 11.51 -26.28
C GLY A 331 13.90 11.39 -26.41
N ASP A 332 13.31 11.86 -27.51
CA ASP A 332 11.87 11.75 -27.79
C ASP A 332 11.41 10.28 -27.87
N VAL A 333 12.13 9.47 -28.63
CA VAL A 333 11.83 8.03 -28.75
C VAL A 333 11.95 7.29 -27.42
N LEU A 334 13.01 7.56 -26.65
CA LEU A 334 13.22 6.94 -25.34
C LEU A 334 12.19 7.46 -24.32
N GLY A 335 11.87 8.75 -24.38
CA GLY A 335 10.88 9.39 -23.53
C GLY A 335 9.48 8.84 -23.74
N ASP A 336 9.07 8.61 -24.99
CA ASP A 336 7.78 7.98 -25.31
C ASP A 336 7.70 6.56 -24.72
N THR A 337 8.77 5.77 -24.86
CA THR A 337 8.83 4.41 -24.31
C THR A 337 8.74 4.42 -22.78
N LEU A 338 9.52 5.26 -22.13
CA LEU A 338 9.49 5.44 -20.66
C LEU A 338 8.14 5.94 -20.18
N TYR A 339 7.53 6.83 -20.94
CA TYR A 339 6.20 7.33 -20.64
C TYR A 339 5.15 6.22 -20.68
N ASP A 340 5.16 5.40 -21.74
CA ASP A 340 4.21 4.28 -21.87
C ASP A 340 4.40 3.24 -20.75
N GLU A 341 5.66 2.92 -20.40
CA GLU A 341 5.97 2.05 -19.26
C GLU A 341 5.48 2.64 -17.94
N LYS A 342 5.74 3.93 -17.72
CA LYS A 342 5.35 4.63 -16.48
C LYS A 342 3.83 4.78 -16.37
N VAL A 343 3.15 5.05 -17.47
CA VAL A 343 1.68 5.10 -17.50
C VAL A 343 1.07 3.73 -17.20
N ALA A 344 1.60 2.67 -17.81
CA ALA A 344 1.15 1.31 -17.52
C ALA A 344 1.37 0.95 -16.04
N GLN A 345 2.54 1.30 -15.48
CA GLN A 345 2.84 1.10 -14.07
C GLN A 345 1.93 1.92 -13.16
N ILE A 346 1.71 3.21 -13.46
CA ILE A 346 0.80 4.08 -12.70
C ILE A 346 -0.65 3.57 -12.80
N MET A 347 -1.09 3.08 -13.96
CA MET A 347 -2.43 2.50 -14.08
C MET A 347 -2.61 1.26 -13.22
N LEU A 348 -1.64 0.34 -13.23
CA LEU A 348 -1.64 -0.84 -12.37
C LEU A 348 -1.61 -0.45 -10.89
N GLN A 349 -0.75 0.52 -10.54
CA GLN A 349 -0.66 1.06 -9.19
C GLN A 349 -1.95 1.73 -8.74
N ASN A 350 -2.54 2.58 -9.58
CA ASN A 350 -3.80 3.26 -9.28
C ASN A 350 -4.96 2.26 -9.14
N GLN A 351 -5.01 1.22 -9.94
CA GLN A 351 -6.01 0.16 -9.80
C GLN A 351 -5.83 -0.57 -8.46
N ALA A 352 -4.62 -0.96 -8.12
CA ALA A 352 -4.31 -1.60 -6.85
C ALA A 352 -4.62 -0.70 -5.64
N MET A 353 -4.31 0.61 -5.73
CA MET A 353 -4.66 1.59 -4.70
C MET A 353 -6.16 1.87 -4.62
N PHE A 354 -6.88 1.82 -5.74
CA PHE A 354 -8.34 1.93 -5.75
C PHE A 354 -8.98 0.73 -5.05
N ASP A 355 -8.51 -0.47 -5.33
CA ASP A 355 -8.97 -1.70 -4.68
C ASP A 355 -8.64 -1.68 -3.19
N TYR A 356 -7.45 -1.22 -2.81
CA TYR A 356 -7.06 -1.00 -1.41
C TYR A 356 -7.96 0.04 -0.72
N SER A 357 -8.19 1.21 -1.33
CA SER A 357 -9.07 2.25 -0.77
C SER A 357 -10.51 1.76 -0.61
N ARG A 358 -10.98 0.95 -1.55
CA ARG A 358 -12.28 0.30 -1.46
C ARG A 358 -12.33 -0.70 -0.30
N TYR A 359 -11.25 -1.47 -0.10
CA TYR A 359 -11.12 -2.37 1.04
C TYR A 359 -11.12 -1.61 2.37
N GLU A 360 -10.35 -0.50 2.48
CA GLU A 360 -10.36 0.37 3.68
C GLU A 360 -11.77 0.88 4.00
N VAL A 361 -12.50 1.37 3.00
CA VAL A 361 -13.88 1.87 3.20
C VAL A 361 -14.80 0.76 3.67
N VAL A 362 -14.68 -0.45 3.11
CA VAL A 362 -15.47 -1.61 3.51
C VAL A 362 -15.08 -2.08 4.91
N ALA A 363 -13.79 -2.12 5.22
CA ALA A 363 -13.27 -2.48 6.54
C ALA A 363 -13.74 -1.49 7.61
N ALA A 364 -13.58 -0.18 7.37
CA ALA A 364 -14.04 0.88 8.26
C ALA A 364 -15.58 0.84 8.46
N LYS A 365 -16.34 0.52 7.41
CA LYS A 365 -17.78 0.34 7.51
C LYS A 365 -18.14 -0.85 8.40
N LYS A 366 -17.48 -2.00 8.22
CA LYS A 366 -17.67 -3.20 9.06
C LYS A 366 -17.30 -2.93 10.52
N GLU A 367 -16.20 -2.22 10.75
CA GLU A 367 -15.75 -1.85 12.10
C GLU A 367 -16.78 -0.91 12.77
N ASN A 368 -17.28 0.10 12.06
CA ASN A 368 -18.33 0.98 12.55
C ASN A 368 -19.64 0.22 12.83
N GLU A 369 -20.00 -0.75 12.00
CA GLU A 369 -21.16 -1.63 12.22
C GLU A 369 -20.95 -2.51 13.46
N ALA A 370 -19.77 -3.09 13.63
CA ALA A 370 -19.41 -3.86 14.81
C ALA A 370 -19.39 -3.01 16.08
N MET A 371 -18.86 -1.80 16.01
CA MET A 371 -18.87 -0.84 17.12
C MET A 371 -20.30 -0.43 17.49
N ARG A 372 -21.16 -0.13 16.51
CA ARG A 372 -22.59 0.13 16.74
C ARG A 372 -23.32 -1.06 17.33
N ALA A 373 -22.99 -2.28 16.92
CA ALA A 373 -23.55 -3.50 17.50
C ALA A 373 -23.10 -3.68 18.96
N ARG A 374 -21.83 -3.46 19.29
CA ARG A 374 -21.32 -3.45 20.68
C ARG A 374 -22.00 -2.40 21.53
N TRP A 375 -22.15 -1.17 21.03
CA TRP A 375 -22.87 -0.09 21.70
C TRP A 375 -24.33 -0.45 21.99
N ARG A 376 -25.04 -1.07 21.01
CA ARG A 376 -26.42 -1.55 21.22
C ARG A 376 -26.50 -2.63 22.28
N LEU A 377 -25.55 -3.57 22.30
CA LEU A 377 -25.45 -4.59 23.34
C LEU A 377 -25.18 -3.97 24.71
N SER A 378 -24.26 -3.01 24.80
CA SER A 378 -23.97 -2.30 26.05
C SER A 378 -25.20 -1.55 26.59
N ILE A 379 -25.94 -0.86 25.73
CA ILE A 379 -27.20 -0.20 26.08
C ILE A 379 -28.21 -1.24 26.57
N LEU A 380 -28.33 -2.38 25.89
CA LEU A 380 -29.24 -3.45 26.30
C LEU A 380 -28.89 -3.98 27.69
N TYR A 381 -27.59 -4.20 27.97
CA TYR A 381 -27.15 -4.61 29.32
C TYR A 381 -27.49 -3.59 30.39
N VAL A 382 -27.31 -2.29 30.11
CA VAL A 382 -27.69 -1.22 31.03
C VAL A 382 -29.20 -1.21 31.27
N VAL A 383 -30.00 -1.32 30.23
CA VAL A 383 -31.46 -1.36 30.33
C VAL A 383 -31.92 -2.60 31.11
N CYS A 384 -31.35 -3.77 30.84
CA CYS A 384 -31.65 -4.99 31.61
C CYS A 384 -31.24 -4.85 33.06
N GLY A 385 -30.08 -4.23 33.35
CA GLY A 385 -29.63 -3.94 34.71
C GLY A 385 -30.60 -3.03 35.46
N LEU A 386 -31.03 -1.93 34.84
CA LEU A 386 -32.03 -1.00 35.40
C LEU A 386 -33.38 -1.70 35.63
N ALA A 387 -33.81 -2.54 34.70
CA ALA A 387 -35.03 -3.33 34.86
C ALA A 387 -34.94 -4.29 36.05
N MET A 388 -33.80 -4.98 36.22
CA MET A 388 -33.58 -5.86 37.39
C MET A 388 -33.60 -5.06 38.72
N VAL A 389 -32.98 -3.86 38.76
CA VAL A 389 -33.04 -3.00 39.93
C VAL A 389 -34.47 -2.57 40.20
N ALA A 390 -35.23 -2.16 39.18
CA ALA A 390 -36.63 -1.79 39.32
C ALA A 390 -37.48 -2.98 39.85
N ILE A 391 -37.27 -4.18 39.34
CA ILE A 391 -37.91 -5.41 39.82
C ILE A 391 -37.52 -5.65 41.30
N GLY A 392 -36.24 -5.51 41.64
CA GLY A 392 -35.75 -5.63 43.02
C GLY A 392 -36.42 -4.65 43.97
N VAL A 393 -36.59 -3.38 43.53
CA VAL A 393 -37.29 -2.33 44.33
C VAL A 393 -38.80 -2.68 44.48
N ILE A 394 -39.42 -3.19 43.44
CA ILE A 394 -40.82 -3.64 43.50
C ILE A 394 -40.96 -4.81 44.45
N ILE A 395 -40.10 -5.80 44.35
CA ILE A 395 -40.07 -6.95 45.26
C ILE A 395 -39.83 -6.51 46.71
N TYR A 396 -38.86 -5.60 46.94
CA TYR A 396 -38.59 -5.03 48.26
C TYR A 396 -39.81 -4.30 48.84
N LYS A 397 -40.44 -3.41 48.04
CA LYS A 397 -41.68 -2.72 48.47
C LYS A 397 -42.81 -3.71 48.73
N TYR A 398 -42.94 -4.77 47.90
CA TYR A 398 -43.95 -5.80 48.11
C TYR A 398 -43.69 -6.61 49.39
N VAL A 399 -42.44 -7.07 49.62
CA VAL A 399 -42.05 -7.78 50.82
C VAL A 399 -42.25 -6.93 52.07
N ARG A 400 -41.89 -5.65 52.00
CA ARG A 400 -42.12 -4.65 53.11
C ARG A 400 -43.60 -4.46 53.36
N LYS A 401 -44.41 -4.32 52.32
CA LYS A 401 -45.87 -4.19 52.44
C LYS A 401 -46.50 -5.47 52.98
N ASN A 402 -46.00 -6.63 52.56
CA ASN A 402 -46.47 -7.93 53.05
C ASN A 402 -46.09 -8.15 54.53
N ARG A 403 -44.88 -7.70 54.95
CA ARG A 403 -44.50 -7.72 56.39
C ARG A 403 -45.37 -6.76 57.22
N GLN A 404 -45.74 -5.61 56.67
CA GLN A 404 -46.69 -4.71 57.32
C GLN A 404 -48.10 -5.31 57.37
N LEU A 405 -48.52 -6.02 56.34
CA LEU A 405 -49.79 -6.74 56.32
C LEU A 405 -49.77 -7.95 57.26
N GLN A 406 -48.65 -8.68 57.37
CA GLN A 406 -48.50 -9.76 58.36
C GLN A 406 -48.54 -9.24 59.79
N GLN A 407 -47.87 -8.10 60.08
CA GLN A 407 -47.94 -7.46 61.40
C GLN A 407 -49.36 -6.92 61.69
N SER A 408 -50.10 -6.53 60.65
CA SER A 408 -51.52 -6.16 60.77
C SER A 408 -52.43 -7.39 60.85
N SER A 409 -52.05 -8.51 60.24
CA SER A 409 -52.79 -9.79 60.21
C SER A 409 -52.62 -10.58 61.51
N ASP A 410 -51.48 -10.47 62.21
CA ASP A 410 -51.34 -11.02 63.56
C ASP A 410 -52.29 -10.33 64.52
N MET A 411 -52.74 -9.12 64.16
CA MET A 411 -53.84 -8.46 64.89
C MET A 411 -55.25 -8.91 64.41
N MET A 412 -55.33 -9.57 63.27
CA MET A 412 -56.58 -10.09 62.70
C MET A 412 -56.61 -11.62 62.57
N LEU A 413 -56.16 -12.37 63.55
CA LEU A 413 -56.12 -13.84 63.59
C LEU A 413 -57.52 -14.49 63.68
N ARG A 414 -58.50 -13.93 62.94
CA ARG A 414 -59.87 -14.47 62.87
C ARG A 414 -60.46 -14.60 61.48
N THR A 415 -59.62 -14.55 60.41
CA THR A 415 -60.17 -14.79 59.07
C THR A 415 -59.26 -15.70 58.23
N THR A 416 -59.19 -16.96 58.60
CA THR A 416 -58.46 -18.06 57.92
C THR A 416 -58.99 -18.42 56.54
N GLY A 417 -60.02 -17.79 56.04
CA GLY A 417 -60.62 -18.16 54.75
C GLY A 417 -60.21 -17.30 53.53
N ARG A 418 -59.31 -16.31 53.71
CA ARG A 418 -58.92 -15.44 52.58
C ARG A 418 -57.52 -15.71 52.04
N MET A 419 -56.73 -16.57 52.68
CA MET A 419 -55.37 -16.82 52.27
C MET A 419 -55.23 -17.77 51.04
N GLU A 420 -56.08 -18.77 50.92
CA GLU A 420 -56.03 -19.70 49.77
C GLU A 420 -56.36 -19.03 48.42
N ALA A 421 -57.28 -18.09 48.42
CA ALA A 421 -57.64 -17.38 47.18
C ALA A 421 -56.53 -16.38 46.70
N LEU A 422 -55.58 -15.98 47.57
CA LEU A 422 -54.48 -15.08 47.21
C LEU A 422 -53.26 -15.81 46.66
N GLU A 423 -53.03 -17.04 47.10
CA GLU A 423 -51.96 -17.87 46.57
C GLU A 423 -52.23 -18.34 45.13
N ASP A 424 -53.49 -18.68 44.82
CA ASP A 424 -53.87 -19.10 43.48
C ASP A 424 -53.74 -17.95 42.43
N THR A 425 -54.14 -16.74 42.84
CA THR A 425 -53.96 -15.55 41.96
C THR A 425 -52.50 -15.14 41.76
N HIS A 426 -51.62 -15.39 42.74
CA HIS A 426 -50.20 -15.12 42.64
C HIS A 426 -49.48 -16.09 41.69
N LYS A 427 -49.85 -17.37 41.78
CA LYS A 427 -49.33 -18.42 40.88
C LYS A 427 -49.75 -18.17 39.43
N GLU A 428 -50.99 -17.82 39.19
CA GLU A 428 -51.50 -17.46 37.87
C GLU A 428 -50.80 -16.22 37.26
N TYR A 429 -50.45 -15.25 38.11
CA TYR A 429 -49.73 -14.03 37.66
C TYR A 429 -48.26 -14.34 37.31
N LEU A 430 -47.57 -15.19 38.05
CA LEU A 430 -46.21 -15.60 37.79
C LEU A 430 -46.10 -16.43 36.49
N ASP A 431 -47.07 -17.34 36.26
CA ASP A 431 -47.13 -18.13 35.04
C ASP A 431 -47.34 -17.23 33.80
N LYS A 432 -48.20 -16.22 33.88
CA LYS A 432 -48.40 -15.22 32.81
C LYS A 432 -47.18 -14.33 32.56
N LEU A 433 -46.41 -14.02 33.60
CA LEU A 433 -45.16 -13.21 33.47
C LEU A 433 -44.07 -14.03 32.82
N GLN A 434 -43.95 -15.31 33.14
CA GLN A 434 -43.01 -16.25 32.57
C GLN A 434 -43.30 -16.51 31.10
N GLU A 435 -44.60 -16.64 30.73
CA GLU A 435 -45.04 -16.76 29.33
C GLU A 435 -44.71 -15.52 28.51
N LYS A 436 -44.91 -14.31 29.05
CA LYS A 436 -44.53 -13.06 28.39
C LYS A 436 -43.03 -12.93 28.19
N MET A 437 -42.21 -13.30 29.15
CA MET A 437 -40.75 -13.29 29.02
C MET A 437 -40.24 -14.29 27.96
N GLN A 438 -40.85 -15.48 27.89
CA GLN A 438 -40.53 -16.45 26.84
C GLN A 438 -40.92 -15.96 25.45
N ASN A 439 -42.04 -15.27 25.31
CA ASN A 439 -42.48 -14.71 24.04
C ASN A 439 -41.58 -13.55 23.56
N ILE A 440 -41.07 -12.69 24.48
CA ILE A 440 -40.13 -11.64 24.16
C ILE A 440 -38.81 -12.24 23.67
N ALA A 441 -38.25 -13.24 24.38
CA ALA A 441 -37.02 -13.91 24.00
C ALA A 441 -37.12 -14.63 22.64
N ARG A 442 -38.33 -15.12 22.29
CA ARG A 442 -38.58 -15.76 21.00
C ARG A 442 -38.61 -14.72 19.85
N LEU A 443 -39.27 -13.60 20.07
CA LEU A 443 -39.33 -12.49 19.07
C LEU A 443 -37.94 -11.84 18.86
N GLU A 444 -37.14 -11.71 19.90
CA GLU A 444 -35.77 -11.20 19.79
C GLU A 444 -34.87 -12.11 18.95
N LYS A 445 -35.08 -13.45 19.06
CA LYS A 445 -34.33 -14.44 18.26
C LYS A 445 -34.78 -14.48 16.80
N GLU A 446 -36.07 -14.26 16.52
CA GLU A 446 -36.60 -14.17 15.14
C GLU A 446 -36.10 -12.89 14.43
N VAL A 447 -36.08 -11.74 15.10
CA VAL A 447 -35.59 -10.46 14.56
C VAL A 447 -34.09 -10.49 14.31
N ALA A 448 -33.29 -11.16 15.16
CA ALA A 448 -31.87 -11.33 14.95
C ALA A 448 -31.58 -12.21 13.73
N GLY A 449 -32.32 -13.32 13.55
CA GLY A 449 -32.15 -14.23 12.41
C GLY A 449 -32.52 -13.60 11.06
N GLU A 450 -33.57 -12.78 11.00
CA GLU A 450 -33.96 -12.08 9.77
C GLU A 450 -32.96 -10.99 9.38
N LYS A 451 -32.31 -10.35 10.36
CA LYS A 451 -31.34 -9.29 10.11
C LYS A 451 -30.03 -9.81 9.57
N GLU A 452 -29.51 -10.91 10.14
CA GLU A 452 -28.31 -11.60 9.63
C GLU A 452 -28.51 -12.15 8.21
N ALA A 453 -29.68 -12.75 7.94
CA ALA A 453 -30.00 -13.27 6.61
C ALA A 453 -30.10 -12.15 5.56
N GLY A 454 -30.66 -11.01 5.93
CA GLY A 454 -30.79 -9.85 5.05
C GLY A 454 -29.45 -9.16 4.73
N GLU A 455 -28.54 -9.11 5.68
CA GLU A 455 -27.22 -8.53 5.51
C GLU A 455 -26.30 -9.45 4.68
N ALA A 456 -26.34 -10.77 4.91
CA ALA A 456 -25.61 -11.76 4.13
C ALA A 456 -26.05 -11.75 2.65
N LEU A 457 -27.34 -11.69 2.38
CA LEU A 457 -27.88 -11.68 1.02
C LEU A 457 -27.52 -10.39 0.26
N ARG A 458 -27.48 -9.22 0.94
CA ARG A 458 -27.05 -7.96 0.33
C ARG A 458 -25.56 -7.98 -0.03
N HIS A 459 -24.72 -8.53 0.86
CA HIS A 459 -23.28 -8.64 0.63
C HIS A 459 -22.98 -9.57 -0.57
N GLU A 460 -23.67 -10.70 -0.65
CA GLU A 460 -23.52 -11.65 -1.77
C GLU A 460 -23.98 -11.07 -3.10
N LEU A 461 -25.04 -10.27 -3.09
CA LEU A 461 -25.59 -9.62 -4.28
C LEU A 461 -24.72 -8.47 -4.80
N GLU A 462 -24.06 -7.73 -3.91
CA GLU A 462 -23.07 -6.69 -4.28
C GLU A 462 -21.79 -7.30 -4.82
N GLN A 463 -21.31 -8.40 -4.22
CA GLN A 463 -20.13 -9.12 -4.67
C GLN A 463 -20.34 -9.72 -6.06
N MET A 464 -21.48 -10.39 -6.29
CA MET A 464 -21.85 -10.92 -7.61
C MET A 464 -22.02 -9.84 -8.68
N ARG A 465 -22.55 -8.66 -8.33
CA ARG A 465 -22.66 -7.54 -9.27
C ARG A 465 -21.31 -6.93 -9.66
N ALA A 466 -20.37 -6.85 -8.74
CA ALA A 466 -19.00 -6.36 -9.00
C ALA A 466 -18.21 -7.34 -9.89
N GLU A 467 -18.27 -8.64 -9.59
CA GLU A 467 -17.63 -9.69 -10.38
C GLU A 467 -18.20 -9.82 -11.79
N ALA A 468 -19.52 -9.74 -11.93
CA ALA A 468 -20.17 -9.80 -13.23
C ALA A 468 -19.82 -8.61 -14.14
N LYS A 469 -19.63 -7.40 -13.57
CA LYS A 469 -19.27 -6.21 -14.33
C LYS A 469 -17.81 -6.24 -14.79
N GLY A 470 -16.89 -6.71 -13.95
CA GLY A 470 -15.46 -6.88 -14.28
C GLY A 470 -15.23 -7.99 -15.32
N MET A 471 -15.89 -9.15 -15.16
CA MET A 471 -15.77 -10.27 -16.08
C MET A 471 -16.33 -10.00 -17.47
N ASN A 472 -17.43 -9.25 -17.57
CA ASN A 472 -18.03 -8.91 -18.87
C ASN A 472 -17.13 -7.98 -19.70
N SER A 473 -16.48 -6.99 -19.08
CA SER A 473 -15.59 -6.06 -19.78
C SER A 473 -14.33 -6.78 -20.31
N LEU A 474 -13.67 -7.58 -19.46
CA LEU A 474 -12.49 -8.36 -19.86
C LEU A 474 -12.80 -9.46 -20.87
N ARG A 475 -13.96 -10.11 -20.75
CA ARG A 475 -14.42 -11.15 -21.69
C ARG A 475 -14.69 -10.56 -23.07
N THR A 476 -15.31 -9.38 -23.15
CA THR A 476 -15.61 -8.70 -24.41
C THR A 476 -14.32 -8.27 -25.11
N GLN A 477 -13.37 -7.69 -24.39
CA GLN A 477 -12.08 -7.25 -24.95
C GLN A 477 -11.22 -8.43 -25.38
N LYS A 478 -11.19 -9.52 -24.60
CA LYS A 478 -10.46 -10.75 -24.97
C LYS A 478 -11.07 -11.41 -26.20
N GLN A 479 -12.40 -11.50 -26.29
CA GLN A 479 -13.09 -12.02 -27.47
C GLN A 479 -12.83 -11.18 -28.72
N LEU A 480 -12.73 -9.85 -28.58
CA LEU A 480 -12.43 -8.96 -29.70
C LEU A 480 -11.02 -9.20 -30.24
N CYS A 481 -10.03 -9.31 -29.35
CA CYS A 481 -8.65 -9.57 -29.75
C CYS A 481 -8.44 -10.99 -30.31
N GLU A 482 -9.33 -11.92 -30.04
CA GLU A 482 -9.27 -13.30 -30.56
C GLU A 482 -9.80 -13.45 -31.99
N GLN A 483 -10.56 -12.49 -32.51
CA GLN A 483 -11.06 -12.49 -33.87
C GLN A 483 -9.92 -12.46 -34.92
N ALA A 484 -10.03 -13.27 -35.95
CA ALA A 484 -8.95 -13.45 -36.95
C ALA A 484 -8.54 -12.13 -37.64
N ALA A 485 -9.50 -11.26 -37.95
CA ALA A 485 -9.24 -9.96 -38.56
C ALA A 485 -8.47 -9.00 -37.62
N VAL A 486 -8.83 -8.97 -36.34
CA VAL A 486 -8.15 -8.15 -35.32
C VAL A 486 -6.74 -8.71 -35.04
N LYS A 487 -6.59 -10.04 -34.89
CA LYS A 487 -5.27 -10.69 -34.77
C LYS A 487 -4.35 -10.39 -35.94
N ARG A 488 -4.91 -10.24 -37.14
CA ARG A 488 -4.13 -9.88 -38.35
C ARG A 488 -3.57 -8.46 -38.21
N MET A 489 -4.34 -7.51 -37.71
CA MET A 489 -3.85 -6.13 -37.49
C MET A 489 -2.72 -6.08 -36.46
N PHE A 490 -2.84 -6.82 -35.35
CA PHE A 490 -1.76 -6.91 -34.35
C PHE A 490 -0.49 -7.56 -34.96
N ARG A 491 -0.61 -8.63 -35.77
CA ARG A 491 0.54 -9.25 -36.44
C ARG A 491 1.21 -8.32 -37.47
N LEU A 492 0.44 -7.48 -38.17
CA LEU A 492 1.00 -6.49 -39.09
C LEU A 492 1.78 -5.42 -38.34
N SER A 493 1.29 -4.96 -37.16
CA SER A 493 2.01 -4.00 -36.33
C SER A 493 3.30 -4.59 -35.71
N GLU A 494 3.31 -5.88 -35.34
CA GLU A 494 4.48 -6.56 -34.78
C GLU A 494 5.58 -6.80 -35.86
N LYS A 495 5.18 -7.29 -37.03
CA LYS A 495 6.14 -7.66 -38.12
C LYS A 495 6.69 -6.46 -38.85
N ARG A 496 5.99 -5.32 -38.85
CA ARG A 496 6.37 -4.06 -39.52
C ARG A 496 6.90 -4.19 -40.95
N GLN A 497 6.39 -5.17 -41.70
CA GLN A 497 6.85 -5.44 -43.09
C GLN A 497 6.05 -4.65 -44.12
N ARG A 498 4.76 -4.42 -43.90
CA ARG A 498 3.86 -3.65 -44.75
C ARG A 498 2.66 -3.12 -43.95
N GLY A 499 2.06 -2.04 -44.43
CA GLY A 499 0.76 -1.57 -43.92
C GLY A 499 -0.40 -2.49 -44.32
N PRO A 500 -1.58 -2.33 -43.66
CA PRO A 500 -2.78 -3.10 -43.99
C PRO A 500 -3.38 -2.69 -45.34
N LYS A 501 -3.84 -3.68 -46.11
CA LYS A 501 -4.62 -3.44 -47.35
C LYS A 501 -6.05 -2.96 -46.98
N GLU A 502 -6.75 -2.33 -47.96
CA GLU A 502 -8.11 -1.84 -47.76
C GLU A 502 -9.11 -2.93 -47.31
N GLU A 503 -8.95 -4.15 -47.83
CA GLU A 503 -9.77 -5.31 -47.48
C GLU A 503 -9.55 -5.71 -46.00
N GLU A 504 -8.28 -5.69 -45.54
CA GLU A 504 -7.93 -6.00 -44.14
C GLU A 504 -8.48 -4.94 -43.16
N TRP A 505 -8.50 -3.67 -43.59
CA TRP A 505 -9.16 -2.60 -42.86
C TRP A 505 -10.68 -2.81 -42.78
N ALA A 506 -11.33 -3.12 -43.89
CA ALA A 506 -12.78 -3.33 -43.92
C ALA A 506 -13.21 -4.50 -43.03
N GLU A 507 -12.47 -5.62 -43.05
CA GLU A 507 -12.71 -6.76 -42.15
C GLU A 507 -12.56 -6.40 -40.66
N CYS A 508 -11.47 -5.71 -40.33
CA CYS A 508 -11.22 -5.30 -38.95
C CYS A 508 -12.30 -4.34 -38.42
N ILE A 509 -12.65 -3.32 -39.20
CA ILE A 509 -13.68 -2.35 -38.89
C ILE A 509 -15.03 -3.05 -38.65
N LYS A 510 -15.42 -3.96 -39.55
CA LYS A 510 -16.68 -4.73 -39.47
C LYS A 510 -16.75 -5.56 -38.17
N VAL A 511 -15.63 -6.15 -37.74
CA VAL A 511 -15.56 -6.91 -36.51
C VAL A 511 -15.73 -6.00 -35.30
N VAL A 512 -15.06 -4.85 -35.28
CA VAL A 512 -15.13 -3.88 -34.17
C VAL A 512 -16.53 -3.26 -34.08
N GLU A 513 -17.13 -2.87 -35.20
CA GLU A 513 -18.49 -2.31 -35.23
C GLU A 513 -19.55 -3.32 -34.79
N LYS A 514 -19.39 -4.60 -35.13
CA LYS A 514 -20.28 -5.68 -34.68
C LYS A 514 -20.27 -5.87 -33.16
N GLN A 515 -19.11 -5.76 -32.55
CA GLN A 515 -18.96 -5.95 -31.11
C GLN A 515 -19.16 -4.67 -30.31
N HIS A 516 -18.91 -3.52 -30.92
CA HIS A 516 -19.11 -2.20 -30.34
C HIS A 516 -20.00 -1.33 -31.24
N PRO A 517 -21.33 -1.50 -31.22
CA PRO A 517 -22.24 -0.77 -32.09
C PRO A 517 -22.15 0.77 -31.95
N ARG A 518 -21.70 1.25 -30.80
CA ARG A 518 -21.46 2.68 -30.57
C ARG A 518 -20.35 3.24 -31.47
N MET A 519 -19.41 2.43 -31.91
CA MET A 519 -18.35 2.85 -32.85
C MET A 519 -18.91 3.24 -34.22
N ALA A 520 -19.84 2.46 -34.76
CA ALA A 520 -20.54 2.80 -36.02
C ALA A 520 -21.35 4.10 -35.89
N LYS A 521 -21.99 4.30 -34.75
CA LYS A 521 -22.75 5.54 -34.45
C LYS A 521 -21.83 6.77 -34.38
N LEU A 522 -20.68 6.66 -33.70
CA LEU A 522 -19.64 7.69 -33.63
C LEU A 522 -19.11 8.10 -35.02
N LYS A 523 -18.96 7.15 -35.93
CA LYS A 523 -18.54 7.41 -37.31
C LYS A 523 -19.51 8.32 -38.03
N MET A 524 -20.81 8.05 -37.89
CA MET A 524 -21.90 8.81 -38.55
C MET A 524 -22.09 10.18 -37.92
N GLU A 525 -22.20 10.25 -36.61
CA GLU A 525 -22.42 11.49 -35.85
C GLU A 525 -21.22 12.44 -35.91
N GLY A 526 -20.00 11.90 -35.83
CA GLY A 526 -18.78 12.67 -35.89
C GLY A 526 -18.31 13.05 -37.29
N ARG A 527 -19.01 12.60 -38.34
CA ARG A 527 -18.62 12.80 -39.78
C ARG A 527 -17.11 12.54 -39.97
N LEU A 528 -16.66 11.37 -39.49
CA LEU A 528 -15.25 11.01 -39.48
C LEU A 528 -14.74 10.62 -40.87
N GLU A 529 -13.58 11.17 -41.24
CA GLU A 529 -12.86 10.74 -42.44
C GLU A 529 -12.32 9.31 -42.26
N PRO A 530 -12.06 8.56 -43.36
CA PRO A 530 -11.58 7.17 -43.28
C PRO A 530 -10.37 7.01 -42.35
N LEU A 531 -9.38 7.88 -42.45
CA LEU A 531 -8.18 7.84 -41.63
C LEU A 531 -8.47 8.12 -40.14
N GLU A 532 -9.33 9.10 -39.87
CA GLU A 532 -9.75 9.45 -38.50
C GLU A 532 -10.47 8.28 -37.83
N TYR A 533 -11.32 7.60 -38.58
CA TYR A 533 -12.04 6.45 -38.07
C TYR A 533 -11.14 5.25 -37.82
N ARG A 534 -10.16 5.00 -38.68
CA ARG A 534 -9.12 3.97 -38.46
C ARG A 534 -8.35 4.22 -37.17
N VAL A 535 -8.00 5.48 -36.87
CA VAL A 535 -7.36 5.83 -35.60
C VAL A 535 -8.26 5.54 -34.41
N CYS A 536 -9.56 5.86 -34.49
CA CYS A 536 -10.53 5.54 -33.43
C CYS A 536 -10.62 4.01 -33.19
N VAL A 537 -10.65 3.23 -34.25
CA VAL A 537 -10.71 1.76 -34.19
C VAL A 537 -9.45 1.19 -33.53
N LEU A 538 -8.26 1.65 -33.91
CA LEU A 538 -6.99 1.17 -33.37
C LEU A 538 -6.82 1.57 -31.88
N VAL A 539 -7.25 2.76 -31.50
CA VAL A 539 -7.29 3.20 -30.10
C VAL A 539 -8.25 2.33 -29.29
N LYS A 540 -9.44 2.03 -29.84
CA LYS A 540 -10.41 1.13 -29.18
C LYS A 540 -9.87 -0.29 -28.99
N LEU A 541 -9.05 -0.77 -29.90
CA LEU A 541 -8.34 -2.05 -29.80
C LEU A 541 -7.18 -2.02 -28.81
N GLY A 542 -6.84 -0.86 -28.22
CA GLY A 542 -5.75 -0.71 -27.25
C GLY A 542 -4.35 -0.74 -27.87
N MET A 543 -4.21 -0.43 -29.16
CA MET A 543 -2.92 -0.43 -29.84
C MET A 543 -2.05 0.75 -29.42
N LYS A 544 -0.76 0.51 -29.31
CA LYS A 544 0.24 1.55 -28.97
C LYS A 544 0.35 2.60 -30.06
N VAL A 545 0.71 3.82 -29.70
CA VAL A 545 0.82 4.96 -30.63
C VAL A 545 1.73 4.65 -31.82
N ASN A 546 2.86 4.01 -31.59
CA ASN A 546 3.80 3.62 -32.63
C ASN A 546 3.24 2.59 -33.60
N ASP A 547 2.34 1.73 -33.15
CA ASP A 547 1.65 0.76 -33.99
C ASP A 547 0.55 1.43 -34.81
N ILE A 548 -0.15 2.39 -34.23
CA ILE A 548 -1.13 3.23 -34.92
C ILE A 548 -0.46 4.01 -36.06
N ILE A 549 0.70 4.63 -35.79
CA ILE A 549 1.49 5.37 -36.79
C ILE A 549 1.88 4.45 -37.95
N PHE A 550 2.38 3.25 -37.63
CA PHE A 550 2.78 2.28 -38.62
C PHE A 550 1.60 1.79 -39.49
N LEU A 551 0.50 1.35 -38.84
CA LEU A 551 -0.68 0.82 -39.53
C LEU A 551 -1.41 1.86 -40.36
N THR A 552 -1.34 3.13 -39.98
CA THR A 552 -1.98 4.24 -40.69
C THR A 552 -1.04 4.99 -41.64
N GLU A 553 0.21 4.59 -41.74
CA GLU A 553 1.26 5.19 -42.58
C GLU A 553 1.37 6.71 -42.42
N THR A 554 1.31 7.17 -41.14
CA THR A 554 1.30 8.58 -40.79
C THR A 554 2.46 8.94 -39.87
N THR A 555 2.53 10.21 -39.44
CA THR A 555 3.57 10.68 -38.50
C THR A 555 3.01 10.86 -37.09
N HIS A 556 3.89 10.79 -36.08
CA HIS A 556 3.53 11.00 -34.67
C HIS A 556 2.79 12.33 -34.43
N ILE A 557 3.29 13.41 -35.02
CA ILE A 557 2.67 14.74 -34.91
C ILE A 557 1.25 14.75 -35.46
N LYS A 558 1.05 14.10 -36.63
CA LYS A 558 -0.26 14.05 -37.29
C LYS A 558 -1.27 13.22 -36.47
N ILE A 559 -0.86 12.08 -35.93
CA ILE A 559 -1.72 11.24 -35.06
C ILE A 559 -2.05 11.96 -33.74
N SER A 560 -1.07 12.57 -33.09
CA SER A 560 -1.30 13.29 -31.83
C SER A 560 -2.25 14.49 -32.02
N THR A 561 -2.05 15.26 -33.09
CA THR A 561 -2.93 16.39 -33.42
C THR A 561 -4.34 15.93 -33.79
N MET A 562 -4.45 14.84 -34.55
CA MET A 562 -5.74 14.24 -34.92
C MET A 562 -6.52 13.77 -33.71
N ARG A 563 -5.90 13.04 -32.79
CA ARG A 563 -6.56 12.56 -31.55
C ARG A 563 -7.05 13.71 -30.68
N ARG A 564 -6.31 14.82 -30.56
CA ARG A 564 -6.72 16.02 -29.85
C ARG A 564 -7.95 16.67 -30.52
N ARG A 565 -7.97 16.78 -31.85
CA ARG A 565 -9.11 17.31 -32.59
C ARG A 565 -10.33 16.42 -32.48
N LEU A 566 -10.14 15.11 -32.57
CA LEU A 566 -11.19 14.11 -32.42
C LEU A 566 -11.78 14.13 -31.01
N HIS A 567 -10.97 14.35 -29.97
CA HIS A 567 -11.46 14.47 -28.62
C HIS A 567 -12.48 15.60 -28.47
N GLN A 568 -12.12 16.77 -28.97
CA GLN A 568 -13.01 17.94 -28.93
C GLN A 568 -14.26 17.75 -29.80
N ARG A 569 -14.12 17.12 -31.00
CA ARG A 569 -15.22 16.94 -31.95
C ARG A 569 -16.21 15.87 -31.49
N LEU A 570 -15.74 14.76 -30.91
CA LEU A 570 -16.58 13.63 -30.54
C LEU A 570 -17.18 13.73 -29.14
N PHE A 571 -16.45 14.36 -28.23
CA PHE A 571 -16.83 14.40 -26.81
C PHE A 571 -17.16 15.81 -26.30
N GLY A 572 -16.91 16.86 -27.12
CA GLY A 572 -17.26 18.25 -26.78
C GLY A 572 -16.35 18.92 -25.74
N GLU A 573 -15.32 18.20 -25.26
CA GLU A 573 -14.43 18.64 -24.20
C GLU A 573 -13.06 19.06 -24.78
N LYS A 574 -12.39 20.06 -24.17
CA LYS A 574 -10.99 20.38 -24.48
C LYS A 574 -10.10 19.38 -23.72
N GLY A 575 -9.32 18.59 -24.45
CA GLY A 575 -8.44 17.59 -23.86
C GLY A 575 -7.26 17.26 -24.76
N GLY A 576 -6.29 16.50 -24.24
CA GLY A 576 -5.13 15.99 -24.96
C GLY A 576 -5.40 14.71 -25.74
N ALA A 577 -4.37 14.18 -26.38
CA ALA A 577 -4.46 12.90 -27.10
C ALA A 577 -4.73 11.71 -26.16
N LYS A 578 -4.32 11.82 -24.90
CA LYS A 578 -4.54 10.79 -23.86
C LYS A 578 -6.00 10.76 -23.36
N ASP A 579 -6.58 11.94 -23.19
CA ASP A 579 -7.97 12.04 -22.77
C ASP A 579 -8.88 11.43 -23.85
N PHE A 580 -8.49 11.58 -25.12
CA PHE A 580 -9.14 10.90 -26.25
C PHE A 580 -9.06 9.38 -26.10
N ASP A 581 -7.88 8.83 -25.80
CA ASP A 581 -7.70 7.37 -25.67
C ASP A 581 -8.53 6.81 -24.54
N GLN A 582 -8.57 7.51 -23.41
CA GLN A 582 -9.38 7.13 -22.25
C GLN A 582 -10.88 7.11 -22.58
N ARG A 583 -11.37 8.15 -23.21
CA ARG A 583 -12.79 8.24 -23.62
C ARG A 583 -13.14 7.21 -24.69
N MET A 584 -12.25 6.94 -25.62
CA MET A 584 -12.43 5.89 -26.62
C MET A 584 -12.50 4.48 -26.02
N ALA A 585 -11.83 4.22 -24.91
CA ALA A 585 -11.93 2.95 -24.20
C ALA A 585 -13.33 2.72 -23.63
N GLU A 586 -14.04 3.78 -23.23
CA GLU A 586 -15.39 3.74 -22.68
C GLU A 586 -16.50 3.58 -23.75
N VAL A 587 -16.23 3.96 -25.01
CA VAL A 587 -17.13 3.80 -26.17
C VAL A 587 -17.30 2.34 -26.55
#